data_41d6c960f697f6729bc23e5ba956571d
#
_entry.id   41d6c960f697f6729bc23e5ba956571d
#
_cell.length_a   1.000
_cell.length_b   1.000
_cell.length_c   1.000
_cell.angle_alpha   90.00
_cell.angle_beta   90.00
_cell.angle_gamma   90.00
#
_symmetry.space_group_name_H-M   'P 1'
#
loop_
_entity.id
_entity.type
_entity.pdbx_description
1 polymer ?
#
loop_
_entity_poly.entity_id
_entity_poly.type
_entity_poly.pdbx_seq_one_letter_code
_entity_poly.pdbx_strand_id
1 'polypeptide(L)'
;LHPTPAMGGSPREIALPLIRKLEKAPRGLYSGVVGWFDNRGRGEFVVPIRCGKISQNKLTLYAGAGVVSGSNPSQEKTETDWKLKAMLDVITGKSDFSSFK
;
A
#
# COMPACT_ATOMS: atom_id res chain seq x y z
N LEU A 1 -15.41 -8.19 -4.39
CA LEU A 1 -14.33 -9.03 -3.87
C LEU A 1 -13.21 -8.26 -3.14
N HIS A 2 -13.29 -6.96 -3.10
CA HIS A 2 -12.32 -6.15 -2.38
C HIS A 2 -12.60 -6.14 -0.86
N PRO A 3 -11.60 -6.25 0.03
CA PRO A 3 -10.20 -6.46 -0.31
C PRO A 3 -9.91 -7.91 -0.72
N THR A 4 -9.05 -8.06 -1.73
CA THR A 4 -8.59 -9.38 -2.15
C THR A 4 -7.60 -9.97 -1.13
N PRO A 5 -7.28 -11.27 -1.17
CA PRO A 5 -6.29 -11.86 -0.27
C PRO A 5 -4.93 -11.16 -0.32
N ALA A 6 -4.56 -10.57 -1.45
CA ALA A 6 -3.32 -9.80 -1.55
C ALA A 6 -3.30 -8.59 -0.60
N MET A 7 -4.46 -8.04 -0.27
CA MET A 7 -4.59 -6.86 0.60
C MET A 7 -5.05 -7.20 2.01
N GLY A 8 -6.04 -8.07 2.13
CA GLY A 8 -6.70 -8.38 3.41
C GLY A 8 -6.38 -9.74 3.98
N GLY A 9 -5.59 -10.56 3.28
CA GLY A 9 -5.23 -11.88 3.72
C GLY A 9 -6.33 -12.93 3.51
N SER A 10 -5.99 -14.17 3.84
CA SER A 10 -6.89 -15.32 3.72
C SER A 10 -6.67 -16.27 4.89
N PRO A 11 -7.72 -16.79 5.56
CA PRO A 11 -9.10 -16.35 5.39
C PRO A 11 -9.34 -14.94 5.94
N ARG A 12 -10.19 -14.19 5.24
CA ARG A 12 -10.42 -12.76 5.55
C ARG A 12 -10.91 -12.54 6.98
N GLU A 13 -11.80 -13.41 7.45
CA GLU A 13 -12.43 -13.29 8.77
C GLU A 13 -11.41 -13.35 9.92
N ILE A 14 -10.29 -14.00 9.69
CA ILE A 14 -9.20 -14.14 10.67
C ILE A 14 -8.12 -13.08 10.40
N ALA A 15 -7.76 -12.89 9.14
CA ALA A 15 -6.64 -12.06 8.75
C ALA A 15 -6.90 -10.57 8.99
N LEU A 16 -8.07 -10.04 8.62
CA LEU A 16 -8.35 -8.62 8.78
C LEU A 16 -8.32 -8.15 10.24
N PRO A 17 -8.96 -8.85 11.20
CA PRO A 17 -8.84 -8.45 12.61
C PRO A 17 -7.40 -8.51 13.11
N LEU A 18 -6.62 -9.50 12.67
CA LEU A 18 -5.22 -9.64 13.06
C LEU A 18 -4.37 -8.48 12.51
N ILE A 19 -4.58 -8.10 11.26
CA ILE A 19 -3.93 -6.94 10.64
C ILE A 19 -4.23 -5.67 11.43
N ARG A 20 -5.49 -5.42 11.77
CA ARG A 20 -5.88 -4.25 12.56
C ARG A 20 -5.21 -4.21 13.93
N LYS A 21 -5.02 -5.38 14.54
CA LYS A 21 -4.36 -5.48 15.85
C LYS A 21 -2.86 -5.21 15.76
N LEU A 22 -2.20 -5.71 14.70
CA LEU A 22 -0.76 -5.64 14.56
C LEU A 22 -0.28 -4.32 13.96
N GLU A 23 -1.03 -3.73 13.05
CA GLU A 23 -0.70 -2.43 12.47
C GLU A 23 -1.03 -1.32 13.48
N LYS A 24 -0.06 -0.42 13.69
CA LYS A 24 -0.17 0.60 14.74
C LYS A 24 -1.04 1.79 14.36
N ALA A 25 -1.37 1.94 13.07
CA ALA A 25 -2.14 3.06 12.57
C ALA A 25 -3.17 2.58 11.55
N PRO A 26 -4.31 3.27 11.41
CA PRO A 26 -5.27 2.93 10.37
C PRO A 26 -4.64 3.12 8.99
N ARG A 27 -5.03 2.27 8.04
CA ARG A 27 -4.51 2.32 6.67
C ARG A 27 -4.98 3.55 5.90
N GLY A 28 -6.11 4.13 6.28
CA GLY A 28 -6.70 5.23 5.53
C GLY A 28 -7.07 4.76 4.11
N LEU A 29 -6.57 5.45 3.09
CA LEU A 29 -6.80 5.06 1.69
C LEU A 29 -5.89 3.94 1.23
N TYR A 30 -4.83 3.63 1.95
CA TYR A 30 -3.90 2.57 1.59
C TYR A 30 -4.64 1.23 1.51
N SER A 31 -4.47 0.53 0.41
CA SER A 31 -5.14 -0.72 0.06
C SER A 31 -6.68 -0.64 -0.02
N GLY A 32 -7.22 0.56 0.01
CA GLY A 32 -8.64 0.79 -0.25
C GLY A 32 -8.96 0.79 -1.74
N VAL A 33 -9.96 1.56 -2.14
CA VAL A 33 -10.33 1.74 -3.55
C VAL A 33 -10.50 3.22 -3.83
N VAL A 34 -9.85 3.70 -4.87
CA VAL A 34 -9.98 5.09 -5.32
C VAL A 34 -10.28 5.08 -6.81
N GLY A 35 -11.22 5.90 -7.22
CA GLY A 35 -11.59 5.95 -8.63
C GLY A 35 -12.62 7.00 -8.94
N TRP A 36 -13.13 6.92 -10.15
CA TRP A 36 -14.17 7.82 -10.65
C TRP A 36 -15.16 7.03 -11.50
N PHE A 37 -16.36 7.55 -11.63
CA PHE A 37 -17.33 7.06 -12.59
C PHE A 37 -18.16 8.24 -13.10
N ASP A 38 -18.73 8.08 -14.29
CA ASP A 38 -19.60 9.10 -14.89
C ASP A 38 -21.02 8.57 -15.11
N ASN A 39 -21.88 9.45 -15.58
CA ASN A 39 -23.27 9.10 -15.84
C ASN A 39 -23.51 8.26 -17.10
N ARG A 40 -22.44 7.94 -17.85
CA ARG A 40 -22.49 7.08 -19.04
C ARG A 40 -22.03 5.65 -18.76
N GLY A 41 -21.85 5.30 -17.48
CA GLY A 41 -21.38 3.98 -17.08
C GLY A 41 -19.88 3.75 -17.27
N ARG A 42 -19.09 4.81 -17.50
CA ARG A 42 -17.63 4.71 -17.60
C ARG A 42 -17.02 4.97 -16.23
N GLY A 43 -15.95 4.28 -15.94
CA GLY A 43 -15.24 4.50 -14.69
C GLY A 43 -13.91 3.76 -14.64
N GLU A 44 -13.08 4.15 -13.68
CA GLU A 44 -11.81 3.51 -13.42
C GLU A 44 -11.54 3.54 -11.93
N PHE A 45 -11.14 2.41 -11.37
CA PHE A 45 -10.82 2.27 -9.95
C PHE A 45 -9.47 1.61 -9.79
N VAL A 46 -8.70 2.13 -8.85
CA VAL A 46 -7.38 1.59 -8.51
C VAL A 46 -7.29 1.31 -7.02
N VAL A 47 -6.41 0.38 -6.65
CA VAL A 47 -6.08 0.11 -5.26
C VAL A 47 -4.79 0.86 -4.94
N PRO A 48 -4.81 1.87 -4.04
CA PRO A 48 -3.61 2.61 -3.68
C PRO A 48 -2.63 1.72 -2.90
N ILE A 49 -1.52 1.43 -3.54
CA ILE A 49 -0.35 0.79 -2.92
C ILE A 49 0.87 1.63 -3.29
N ARG A 50 1.94 1.53 -2.50
CA ARG A 50 3.14 2.37 -2.68
C ARG A 50 2.74 3.82 -2.89
N CYS A 51 1.99 4.35 -1.94
CA CYS A 51 1.38 5.67 -2.04
C CYS A 51 1.82 6.55 -0.88
N GLY A 52 1.51 7.83 -1.00
CA GLY A 52 1.77 8.79 0.05
C GLY A 52 0.56 9.67 0.30
N LYS A 53 0.46 10.18 1.51
CA LYS A 53 -0.56 11.12 1.92
C LYS A 53 0.10 12.38 2.43
N ILE A 54 -0.34 13.52 1.90
CA ILE A 54 0.13 14.84 2.36
C ILE A 54 -0.99 15.49 3.17
N SER A 55 -0.67 15.90 4.39
CA SER A 55 -1.61 16.56 5.28
C SER A 55 -0.85 17.49 6.21
N GLN A 56 -1.22 18.78 6.23
CA GLN A 56 -0.65 19.77 7.15
C GLN A 56 0.89 19.77 7.20
N ASN A 57 1.53 19.81 6.02
CA ASN A 57 2.99 19.78 5.87
C ASN A 57 3.64 18.45 6.29
N LYS A 58 2.84 17.40 6.47
CA LYS A 58 3.32 16.07 6.81
C LYS A 58 3.08 15.13 5.64
N LEU A 59 4.11 14.40 5.25
CA LEU A 59 4.03 13.35 4.22
C LEU A 59 4.11 11.99 4.93
N THR A 60 3.11 11.16 4.68
CA THR A 60 3.10 9.78 5.16
C THR A 60 3.19 8.85 3.95
N LEU A 61 4.21 8.01 3.92
CA LEU A 61 4.41 7.02 2.86
C LEU A 61 3.96 5.65 3.35
N TYR A 62 3.36 4.89 2.43
CA TYR A 62 2.83 3.56 2.71
C TYR A 62 3.45 2.55 1.77
N ALA A 63 3.95 1.46 2.32
CA ALA A 63 4.38 0.29 1.58
C ALA A 63 4.08 -0.96 2.41
N GLY A 64 3.95 -2.07 1.75
CA GLY A 64 3.65 -3.33 2.41
C GLY A 64 4.19 -4.51 1.63
N ALA A 65 4.06 -5.69 2.23
CA ALA A 65 4.49 -6.95 1.64
C ALA A 65 3.44 -8.02 1.87
N GLY A 66 3.34 -8.95 0.93
CA GLY A 66 2.51 -10.14 1.11
C GLY A 66 3.24 -11.15 1.98
N VAL A 67 2.60 -11.58 3.05
CA VAL A 67 3.17 -12.55 3.98
C VAL A 67 2.46 -13.89 3.78
N VAL A 68 3.24 -14.93 3.55
CA VAL A 68 2.74 -16.29 3.35
C VAL A 68 3.55 -17.26 4.22
N SER A 69 3.10 -18.51 4.30
CA SER A 69 3.88 -19.56 4.96
C SER A 69 5.27 -19.64 4.31
N GLY A 70 6.30 -19.61 5.12
CA GLY A 70 7.68 -19.59 4.65
C GLY A 70 8.28 -18.21 4.43
N SER A 71 7.49 -17.14 4.54
CA SER A 71 8.03 -15.78 4.48
C SER A 71 9.02 -15.53 5.62
N ASN A 72 10.11 -14.85 5.29
CA ASN A 72 11.12 -14.47 6.28
C ASN A 72 10.86 -13.03 6.73
N PRO A 73 10.57 -12.78 8.02
CA PRO A 73 10.24 -11.42 8.48
C PRO A 73 11.30 -10.37 8.16
N SER A 74 12.58 -10.72 8.28
CA SER A 74 13.68 -9.79 7.99
C SER A 74 13.73 -9.41 6.52
N GLN A 75 13.53 -10.38 5.62
CA GLN A 75 13.51 -10.13 4.18
C GLN A 75 12.30 -9.29 3.78
N GLU A 76 11.12 -9.59 4.31
CA GLU A 76 9.90 -8.84 4.03
C GLU A 76 10.02 -7.38 4.52
N LYS A 77 10.61 -7.20 5.69
CA LYS A 77 10.89 -5.86 6.22
C LYS A 77 11.86 -5.10 5.32
N THR A 78 12.92 -5.74 4.87
CA THR A 78 13.90 -5.14 3.95
C THR A 78 13.25 -4.72 2.65
N GLU A 79 12.41 -5.56 2.06
CA GLU A 79 11.68 -5.22 0.84
C GLU A 79 10.76 -4.02 1.04
N THR A 80 10.07 -3.94 2.17
CA THR A 80 9.21 -2.81 2.51
C THR A 80 10.04 -1.53 2.64
N ASP A 81 11.17 -1.59 3.31
CA ASP A 81 12.08 -0.45 3.45
C ASP A 81 12.62 0.02 2.11
N TRP A 82 12.94 -0.89 1.19
CA TRP A 82 13.35 -0.55 -0.18
C TRP A 82 12.25 0.16 -0.95
N LYS A 83 11.01 -0.29 -0.82
CA LYS A 83 9.85 0.35 -1.46
C LYS A 83 9.66 1.78 -0.93
N LEU A 84 9.76 1.98 0.37
CA LEU A 84 9.67 3.30 0.99
C LEU A 84 10.81 4.21 0.54
N LYS A 85 12.04 3.70 0.52
CA LYS A 85 13.20 4.44 0.06
C LYS A 85 13.07 4.89 -1.39
N ALA A 86 12.60 4.01 -2.26
CA ALA A 86 12.39 4.34 -3.67
C ALA A 86 11.42 5.52 -3.84
N MET A 87 10.31 5.51 -3.11
CA MET A 87 9.35 6.62 -3.12
C MET A 87 9.97 7.91 -2.58
N LEU A 88 10.70 7.82 -1.47
CA LEU A 88 11.34 8.97 -0.85
C LEU A 88 12.39 9.60 -1.76
N ASP A 89 13.19 8.78 -2.45
CA ASP A 89 14.20 9.26 -3.37
C ASP A 89 13.57 10.03 -4.55
N VAL A 90 12.45 9.58 -5.07
CA VAL A 90 11.71 10.33 -6.11
C VAL A 90 11.24 11.68 -5.59
N ILE A 91 10.63 11.71 -4.41
CA ILE A 91 10.07 12.92 -3.83
C ILE A 91 11.18 13.93 -3.50
N THR A 92 12.33 13.49 -3.06
CA THR A 92 13.47 14.34 -2.74
C THR A 92 14.36 14.65 -3.95
N GLY A 93 14.04 14.13 -5.13
CA GLY A 93 14.79 14.36 -6.36
C GLY A 93 16.11 13.61 -6.46
N LYS A 94 16.30 12.57 -5.66
CA LYS A 94 17.53 11.78 -5.65
C LYS A 94 17.57 10.67 -6.69
N SER A 95 16.42 10.38 -7.31
CA SER A 95 16.30 9.33 -8.31
C SER A 95 15.69 9.88 -9.60
N ASP A 96 16.05 9.24 -10.73
CA ASP A 96 15.46 9.56 -12.01
C ASP A 96 14.10 8.88 -12.15
N PHE A 97 13.08 9.63 -12.57
CA PHE A 97 11.74 9.10 -12.83
C PHE A 97 11.74 7.94 -13.83
N SER A 98 12.67 7.92 -14.78
CA SER A 98 12.74 6.86 -15.78
C SER A 98 12.98 5.48 -15.17
N SER A 99 13.54 5.42 -13.97
CA SER A 99 13.79 4.16 -13.27
C SER A 99 12.55 3.52 -12.65
N PHE A 100 11.41 4.18 -12.70
CA PHE A 100 10.17 3.74 -12.03
C PHE A 100 9.08 3.29 -12.99
N LYS A 101 9.42 2.98 -14.18
CA LYS A 101 8.47 2.47 -15.18
C LYS A 101 8.04 1.04 -14.95
#